data_cf5502c5333c0a0f5c154ca665f7653e
#
_entry.id   cf5502c5333c0a0f5c154ca665f7653e
#
_cell.length_a   1.000
_cell.length_b   1.000
_cell.length_c   1.000
_cell.angle_alpha   90.00
_cell.angle_beta   90.00
_cell.angle_gamma   90.00
#
_symmetry.space_group_name_H-M   'P 1'
#
loop_
_entity.id
_entity.type
_entity.pdbx_description
1 polymer ?
#
loop_
_entity_poly.entity_id
_entity_poly.type
_entity_poly.pdbx_seq_one_letter_code
_entity_poly.pdbx_strand_id
1 'polypeptide(L)'
;GLLSQARAQLASLQIDKSRLVLSATVSGIVDSLPFEQGERPRAGDVVAVLLSGEQPYARVYIPEVKRVGIRIGSELPVSVDGLDGTLNGVVRRISSEPSFTPYFALTERDRSRLSYVAEIDLPTLAERLPDGVPVQIVFELEE
;
A
#
# COMPACT_ATOMS: atom_id res chain seq x y z
N GLY A 1 -35.01 -36.68 9.23
CA GLY A 1 -36.19 -36.38 10.02
C GLY A 1 -36.16 -34.95 10.59
N LEU A 2 -37.19 -34.57 11.36
CA LEU A 2 -37.32 -33.22 12.00
C LEU A 2 -36.09 -32.83 12.84
N LEU A 3 -35.46 -33.78 13.52
CA LEU A 3 -34.25 -33.51 14.34
C LEU A 3 -33.05 -33.09 13.48
N SER A 4 -32.85 -33.72 12.35
CA SER A 4 -31.75 -33.35 11.44
C SER A 4 -31.97 -31.99 10.78
N GLN A 5 -33.21 -31.66 10.47
CA GLN A 5 -33.59 -30.36 9.94
C GLN A 5 -33.39 -29.25 10.99
N ALA A 6 -33.82 -29.46 12.24
CA ALA A 6 -33.60 -28.52 13.32
C ALA A 6 -32.08 -28.28 13.61
N ARG A 7 -31.28 -29.33 13.55
CA ARG A 7 -29.80 -29.21 13.70
C ARG A 7 -29.17 -28.42 12.55
N ALA A 8 -29.58 -28.65 11.32
CA ALA A 8 -29.11 -27.89 10.15
C ALA A 8 -29.48 -26.41 10.27
N GLN A 9 -30.70 -26.10 10.72
CA GLN A 9 -31.13 -24.72 10.93
C GLN A 9 -30.35 -24.03 12.05
N LEU A 10 -30.10 -24.74 13.17
CA LEU A 10 -29.26 -24.22 14.25
C LEU A 10 -27.85 -23.92 13.78
N ALA A 11 -27.23 -24.83 13.00
CA ALA A 11 -25.90 -24.64 12.45
C ALA A 11 -25.85 -23.40 11.53
N SER A 12 -26.87 -23.19 10.68
CA SER A 12 -26.98 -21.99 9.84
C SER A 12 -27.02 -20.72 10.64
N LEU A 13 -27.86 -20.67 11.68
CA LEU A 13 -27.98 -19.51 12.57
C LEU A 13 -26.68 -19.24 13.36
N GLN A 14 -25.94 -20.25 13.74
CA GLN A 14 -24.65 -20.12 14.39
C GLN A 14 -23.60 -19.51 13.45
N ILE A 15 -23.60 -19.93 12.19
CA ILE A 15 -22.72 -19.33 11.16
C ILE A 15 -23.09 -17.86 10.95
N ASP A 16 -24.37 -17.53 10.82
CA ASP A 16 -24.81 -16.15 10.65
C ASP A 16 -24.42 -15.29 11.86
N LYS A 17 -24.59 -15.82 13.07
CA LYS A 17 -24.13 -15.15 14.30
C LYS A 17 -22.62 -14.90 14.29
N SER A 18 -21.81 -15.87 13.85
CA SER A 18 -20.36 -15.73 13.81
C SER A 18 -19.90 -14.66 12.82
N ARG A 19 -20.65 -14.43 11.74
CA ARG A 19 -20.40 -13.40 10.75
C ARG A 19 -20.69 -11.96 11.23
N LEU A 20 -21.40 -11.82 12.36
CA LEU A 20 -21.63 -10.53 13.00
C LEU A 20 -20.43 -10.02 13.81
N VAL A 21 -19.43 -10.86 14.03
CA VAL A 21 -18.18 -10.49 14.69
C VAL A 21 -17.09 -10.41 13.63
N LEU A 22 -16.58 -9.22 13.41
CA LEU A 22 -15.47 -8.99 12.51
C LEU A 22 -14.16 -9.00 13.32
N SER A 23 -13.21 -9.81 12.87
CA SER A 23 -11.87 -9.89 13.46
C SER A 23 -10.83 -9.52 12.42
N ALA A 24 -9.76 -8.84 12.84
CA ALA A 24 -8.64 -8.54 11.97
C ALA A 24 -7.99 -9.85 11.50
N THR A 25 -7.81 -9.99 10.18
CA THR A 25 -7.16 -11.17 9.57
C THR A 25 -5.66 -10.97 9.40
N VAL A 26 -5.17 -9.76 9.64
CA VAL A 26 -3.76 -9.37 9.54
C VAL A 26 -3.39 -8.49 10.73
N SER A 27 -2.11 -8.50 11.09
CA SER A 27 -1.55 -7.54 12.04
C SER A 27 -1.37 -6.19 11.36
N GLY A 28 -1.66 -5.12 12.07
CA GLY A 28 -1.57 -3.78 11.50
C GLY A 28 -2.12 -2.71 12.43
N ILE A 29 -2.32 -1.53 11.89
CA ILE A 29 -2.87 -0.36 12.58
C ILE A 29 -4.27 -0.09 12.00
N VAL A 30 -5.24 0.21 12.88
CA VAL A 30 -6.56 0.66 12.44
C VAL A 30 -6.42 2.10 11.94
N ASP A 31 -6.66 2.30 10.65
CA ASP A 31 -6.64 3.61 10.02
C ASP A 31 -7.96 4.36 10.24
N SER A 32 -9.07 3.68 9.97
CA SER A 32 -10.39 4.27 10.17
C SER A 32 -11.46 3.25 10.52
N LEU A 33 -12.45 3.73 11.27
CA LEU A 33 -13.71 3.03 11.60
C LEU A 33 -14.86 3.93 11.14
N PRO A 34 -15.38 3.74 9.91
CA PRO A 34 -16.38 4.65 9.31
C PRO A 34 -17.72 4.68 10.04
N PHE A 35 -18.01 3.68 10.87
CA PHE A 35 -19.29 3.56 11.60
C PHE A 35 -19.10 3.74 13.10
N GLU A 36 -20.04 4.44 13.72
CA GLU A 36 -20.13 4.60 15.16
C GLU A 36 -21.03 3.54 15.80
N GLN A 37 -20.94 3.42 17.12
CA GLN A 37 -21.79 2.51 17.87
C GLN A 37 -23.26 2.89 17.74
N GLY A 38 -24.08 1.93 17.33
CA GLY A 38 -25.51 2.12 17.08
C GLY A 38 -25.89 2.28 15.62
N GLU A 39 -24.92 2.52 14.73
CA GLU A 39 -25.14 2.55 13.30
C GLU A 39 -25.27 1.15 12.70
N ARG A 40 -25.96 1.06 11.57
CA ARG A 40 -26.18 -0.22 10.88
C ARG A 40 -25.53 -0.20 9.50
N PRO A 41 -24.33 -0.77 9.34
CA PRO A 41 -23.71 -0.96 8.04
C PRO A 41 -24.57 -1.89 7.16
N ARG A 42 -24.55 -1.65 5.88
CA ARG A 42 -25.18 -2.51 4.87
C ARG A 42 -24.21 -3.59 4.43
N ALA A 43 -24.73 -4.64 3.82
CA ALA A 43 -23.88 -5.64 3.20
C ALA A 43 -22.98 -5.01 2.11
N GLY A 44 -21.67 -5.16 2.24
CA GLY A 44 -20.69 -4.57 1.34
C GLY A 44 -20.06 -3.25 1.82
N ASP A 45 -20.57 -2.66 2.89
CA ASP A 45 -19.94 -1.46 3.45
C ASP A 45 -18.61 -1.80 4.12
N VAL A 46 -17.64 -0.88 3.98
CA VAL A 46 -16.35 -0.95 4.66
C VAL A 46 -16.53 -0.52 6.11
N VAL A 47 -16.38 -1.43 7.07
CA VAL A 47 -16.56 -1.15 8.49
C VAL A 47 -15.26 -0.87 9.25
N ALA A 48 -14.12 -1.24 8.67
CA ALA A 48 -12.81 -0.92 9.20
C ALA A 48 -11.77 -0.90 8.08
N VAL A 49 -10.83 0.01 8.16
CA VAL A 49 -9.64 0.06 7.29
C VAL A 49 -8.42 -0.24 8.14
N LEU A 50 -7.64 -1.21 7.73
CA LEU A 50 -6.41 -1.62 8.40
C LEU A 50 -5.21 -1.35 7.49
N LEU A 51 -4.20 -0.69 8.04
CA LEU A 51 -2.88 -0.57 7.41
C LEU A 51 -2.03 -1.75 7.89
N SER A 52 -1.69 -2.65 6.98
CA SER A 52 -0.86 -3.82 7.25
C SER A 52 0.59 -3.57 6.86
N GLY A 53 1.51 -4.30 7.51
CA GLY A 53 2.94 -4.19 7.26
C GLY A 53 3.66 -3.24 8.21
N GLU A 54 4.98 -3.43 8.31
CA GLU A 54 5.84 -2.65 9.21
C GLU A 54 6.08 -1.25 8.67
N GLN A 55 6.25 -1.12 7.35
CA GLN A 55 6.45 0.15 6.67
C GLN A 55 5.56 0.26 5.43
N PRO A 56 5.15 1.47 5.03
CA PRO A 56 4.57 1.69 3.72
C PRO A 56 5.62 1.43 2.64
N TYR A 57 5.18 1.06 1.44
CA TYR A 57 6.07 1.04 0.29
C TYR A 57 6.10 2.40 -0.40
N ALA A 58 7.25 2.75 -0.96
CA ALA A 58 7.38 3.95 -1.76
C ALA A 58 6.92 3.69 -3.20
N ARG A 59 6.03 4.54 -3.73
CA ARG A 59 5.66 4.53 -5.14
C ARG A 59 6.39 5.65 -5.84
N VAL A 60 7.24 5.30 -6.78
CA VAL A 60 8.13 6.23 -7.47
C VAL A 60 8.01 6.11 -8.99
N TYR A 61 8.44 7.15 -9.70
CA TYR A 61 8.45 7.19 -11.15
C TYR A 61 9.89 7.12 -11.64
N ILE A 62 10.23 6.02 -12.31
CA ILE A 62 11.56 5.79 -12.88
C ILE A 62 11.56 6.34 -14.31
N PRO A 63 12.42 7.31 -14.67
CA PRO A 63 12.55 7.78 -16.03
C PRO A 63 12.95 6.66 -16.98
N GLU A 64 12.46 6.68 -18.23
CA GLU A 64 12.73 5.67 -19.25
C GLU A 64 14.24 5.41 -19.41
N VAL A 65 15.04 6.46 -19.42
CA VAL A 65 16.50 6.38 -19.60
C VAL A 65 17.21 5.60 -18.48
N LYS A 66 16.64 5.53 -17.29
CA LYS A 66 17.19 4.77 -16.14
C LYS A 66 16.55 3.39 -15.99
N ARG A 67 15.47 3.12 -16.73
CA ARG A 67 14.67 1.89 -16.58
C ARG A 67 15.47 0.61 -16.85
N VAL A 68 16.37 0.64 -17.82
CA VAL A 68 17.15 -0.55 -18.25
C VAL A 68 18.08 -1.04 -17.15
N GLY A 69 18.64 -0.12 -16.36
CA GLY A 69 19.55 -0.44 -15.26
C GLY A 69 18.86 -0.91 -13.98
N ILE A 70 17.54 -0.73 -13.85
CA ILE A 70 16.79 -1.01 -12.62
C ILE A 70 15.94 -2.26 -12.79
N ARG A 71 16.10 -3.22 -11.88
CA ARG A 71 15.40 -4.51 -11.88
C ARG A 71 14.71 -4.74 -10.55
N ILE A 72 13.80 -5.70 -10.50
CA ILE A 72 13.25 -6.20 -9.23
C ILE A 72 14.41 -6.73 -8.39
N GLY A 73 14.48 -6.31 -7.12
CA GLY A 73 15.58 -6.58 -6.20
C GLY A 73 16.71 -5.54 -6.23
N SER A 74 16.69 -4.56 -7.15
CA SER A 74 17.65 -3.45 -7.12
C SER A 74 17.46 -2.62 -5.85
N GLU A 75 18.57 -2.23 -5.24
CA GLU A 75 18.59 -1.29 -4.12
C GLU A 75 18.71 0.14 -4.66
N LEU A 76 17.86 1.02 -4.17
CA LEU A 76 17.83 2.42 -4.58
C LEU A 76 17.78 3.34 -3.35
N PRO A 77 18.57 4.41 -3.33
CA PRO A 77 18.48 5.42 -2.27
C PRO A 77 17.20 6.23 -2.44
N VAL A 78 16.35 6.19 -1.42
CA VAL A 78 15.06 6.89 -1.36
C VAL A 78 15.14 7.99 -0.32
N SER A 79 14.91 9.22 -0.72
CA SER A 79 14.71 10.36 0.18
C SER A 79 13.22 10.46 0.51
N VAL A 80 12.91 10.63 1.78
CA VAL A 80 11.55 10.80 2.30
C VAL A 80 11.44 12.20 2.88
N ASP A 81 10.43 12.94 2.48
CA ASP A 81 10.22 14.31 3.00
C ASP A 81 10.00 14.28 4.52
N GLY A 82 10.75 15.15 5.21
CA GLY A 82 10.72 15.23 6.66
C GLY A 82 11.64 14.23 7.39
N LEU A 83 12.38 13.42 6.66
CA LEU A 83 13.42 12.54 7.22
C LEU A 83 14.80 12.99 6.75
N ASP A 84 15.75 13.10 7.68
CA ASP A 84 17.14 13.42 7.33
C ASP A 84 17.83 12.20 6.69
N GLY A 85 18.49 12.44 5.54
CA GLY A 85 19.22 11.41 4.82
C GLY A 85 18.38 10.61 3.83
N THR A 86 18.92 9.48 3.40
CA THR A 86 18.29 8.56 2.45
C THR A 86 18.12 7.18 3.07
N LEU A 87 17.04 6.51 2.72
CA LEU A 87 16.78 5.11 3.05
C LEU A 87 17.18 4.22 1.88
N ASN A 88 17.76 3.08 2.16
CA ASN A 88 18.04 2.08 1.13
C ASN A 88 16.81 1.21 0.91
N GLY A 89 16.09 1.49 -0.17
CA GLY A 89 14.88 0.76 -0.53
C GLY A 89 15.14 -0.32 -1.58
N VAL A 90 14.36 -1.39 -1.54
CA VAL A 90 14.46 -2.52 -2.47
C VAL A 90 13.28 -2.51 -3.43
N VAL A 91 13.56 -2.54 -4.73
CA VAL A 91 12.51 -2.58 -5.77
C VAL A 91 11.78 -3.93 -5.72
N ARG A 92 10.52 -3.91 -5.35
CA ARG A 92 9.68 -5.12 -5.30
C ARG A 92 8.87 -5.34 -6.58
N ARG A 93 8.48 -4.26 -7.26
CA ARG A 93 7.68 -4.31 -8.48
C ARG A 93 7.98 -3.12 -9.38
N ILE A 94 7.95 -3.35 -10.69
CA ILE A 94 8.04 -2.30 -11.70
C ILE A 94 6.92 -2.57 -12.71
N SER A 95 6.15 -1.52 -13.06
CA SER A 95 5.15 -1.61 -14.13
C SER A 95 5.82 -1.95 -15.46
N SER A 96 5.21 -2.83 -16.23
CA SER A 96 5.61 -3.12 -17.61
C SER A 96 5.15 -2.05 -18.59
N GLU A 97 4.12 -1.30 -18.23
CA GLU A 97 3.57 -0.23 -19.06
C GLU A 97 4.11 1.12 -18.63
N PRO A 98 4.61 1.92 -19.57
CA PRO A 98 5.02 3.28 -19.27
C PRO A 98 3.80 4.16 -18.99
N SER A 99 4.00 5.15 -18.15
CA SER A 99 3.02 6.17 -17.81
C SER A 99 3.66 7.54 -17.95
N PHE A 100 2.84 8.56 -18.19
CA PHE A 100 3.35 9.92 -18.12
C PHE A 100 3.56 10.31 -16.65
N THR A 101 4.69 10.96 -16.39
CA THR A 101 4.97 11.49 -15.06
C THR A 101 3.86 12.47 -14.65
N PRO A 102 3.30 12.36 -13.44
CA PRO A 102 2.29 13.31 -12.95
C PRO A 102 2.79 14.75 -12.99
N TYR A 103 1.87 15.69 -13.00
CA TYR A 103 2.07 17.14 -13.20
C TYR A 103 3.04 17.82 -12.21
N PHE A 104 3.53 17.11 -11.21
CA PHE A 104 4.44 17.61 -10.17
C PHE A 104 5.93 17.53 -10.53
N ALA A 105 6.28 17.14 -11.77
CA ALA A 105 7.67 17.15 -12.20
C ALA A 105 8.17 18.60 -12.29
N LEU A 106 9.37 18.83 -11.74
CA LEU A 106 9.95 20.16 -11.51
C LEU A 106 10.29 20.91 -12.81
N THR A 107 10.44 20.21 -13.94
CA THR A 107 10.76 20.81 -15.24
C THR A 107 9.76 20.40 -16.33
N GLU A 108 9.56 21.25 -17.34
CA GLU A 108 8.73 20.92 -18.51
C GLU A 108 9.28 19.73 -19.30
N ARG A 109 10.60 19.56 -19.31
CA ARG A 109 11.28 18.45 -20.00
C ARG A 109 11.01 17.11 -19.32
N ASP A 110 10.83 17.08 -18.00
CA ASP A 110 10.53 15.87 -17.25
C ASP A 110 9.06 15.48 -17.34
N ARG A 111 8.17 16.46 -17.55
CA ARG A 111 6.72 16.22 -17.71
C ARG A 111 6.35 15.52 -19.02
N SER A 112 7.18 15.63 -20.05
CA SER A 112 6.93 15.03 -21.38
C SER A 112 7.58 13.66 -21.55
N ARG A 113 8.34 13.16 -20.57
CA ARG A 113 9.02 11.88 -20.66
C ARG A 113 8.17 10.75 -20.10
N LEU A 114 8.26 9.61 -20.76
CA LEU A 114 7.70 8.37 -20.26
C LEU A 114 8.47 7.93 -19.01
N SER A 115 7.73 7.46 -18.03
CA SER A 115 8.26 6.93 -16.79
C SER A 115 7.56 5.60 -16.45
N TYR A 116 8.22 4.79 -15.65
CA TYR A 116 7.67 3.53 -15.17
C TYR A 116 7.40 3.64 -13.68
N VAL A 117 6.21 3.24 -13.28
CA VAL A 117 5.86 3.20 -11.86
C VAL A 117 6.58 2.01 -11.21
N ALA A 118 7.33 2.27 -10.16
CA ALA A 118 7.94 1.24 -9.34
C ALA A 118 7.44 1.34 -7.90
N GLU A 119 7.35 0.19 -7.26
CA GLU A 119 7.08 0.05 -5.84
C GLU A 119 8.36 -0.43 -5.16
N ILE A 120 8.76 0.28 -4.12
CA ILE A 120 10.01 0.07 -3.39
C ILE A 120 9.67 -0.21 -1.94
N ASP A 121 10.11 -1.35 -1.43
CA ASP A 121 10.01 -1.67 -0.02
C ASP A 121 11.05 -0.86 0.75
N LEU A 122 10.59 -0.17 1.79
CA LEU A 122 11.45 0.60 2.67
C LEU A 122 11.96 -0.27 3.84
N PRO A 123 13.15 0.00 4.38
CA PRO A 123 13.66 -0.74 5.52
C PRO A 123 12.79 -0.50 6.76
N THR A 124 12.82 -1.45 7.68
CA THR A 124 12.16 -1.32 8.99
C THR A 124 12.84 -0.21 9.78
N LEU A 125 12.05 0.76 10.22
CA LEU A 125 12.48 1.87 11.06
C LEU A 125 11.92 1.69 12.48
N ALA A 126 12.43 2.49 13.43
CA ALA A 126 11.95 2.49 14.82
C ALA A 126 10.47 2.88 14.91
N GLU A 127 10.03 3.79 14.03
CA GLU A 127 8.63 4.20 13.89
C GLU A 127 8.16 3.97 12.45
N ARG A 128 6.90 3.59 12.29
CA ARG A 128 6.28 3.46 10.98
C ARG A 128 6.09 4.85 10.35
N LEU A 129 6.55 4.99 9.11
CA LEU A 129 6.33 6.23 8.36
C LEU A 129 4.83 6.45 8.09
N PRO A 130 4.36 7.70 8.12
CA PRO A 130 3.01 8.03 7.70
C PRO A 130 2.80 7.70 6.22
N ASP A 131 1.59 7.25 5.88
CA ASP A 131 1.22 7.07 4.48
C ASP A 131 1.00 8.43 3.80
N GLY A 132 1.31 8.50 2.51
CA GLY A 132 1.11 9.71 1.70
C GLY A 132 2.24 10.73 1.77
N VAL A 133 3.33 10.45 2.48
CA VAL A 133 4.51 11.32 2.50
C VAL A 133 5.22 11.27 1.15
N PRO A 134 5.58 12.42 0.55
CA PRO A 134 6.35 12.47 -0.69
C PRO A 134 7.70 11.80 -0.55
N VAL A 135 8.08 11.06 -1.60
CA VAL A 135 9.37 10.36 -1.68
C VAL A 135 10.02 10.57 -3.04
N GLN A 136 11.35 10.55 -3.07
CA GLN A 136 12.12 10.71 -4.29
C GLN A 136 13.25 9.67 -4.33
N ILE A 137 13.57 9.17 -5.53
CA ILE A 137 14.79 8.39 -5.74
C ILE A 137 15.94 9.38 -5.97
N VAL A 138 17.01 9.19 -5.25
CA VAL A 138 18.25 9.94 -5.47
C VAL A 138 19.09 9.14 -6.48
N PHE A 139 19.09 9.59 -7.73
CA PHE A 139 20.04 9.06 -8.72
C PHE A 139 21.35 9.79 -8.58
N GLU A 140 22.46 9.08 -8.46
CA GLU A 140 23.78 9.69 -8.59
C GLU A 140 23.86 10.35 -9.98
N LEU A 141 24.19 11.64 -9.98
CA LEU A 141 24.51 12.34 -11.22
C LEU A 141 25.85 11.74 -11.70
N GLU A 142 25.80 10.91 -12.73
CA GLU A 142 26.99 10.59 -13.51
C GLU A 142 27.45 11.91 -14.16
N GLU A 143 28.59 12.42 -13.71
CA GLU A 143 29.33 13.51 -14.36
C GLU A 143 29.81 13.09 -15.76
#